data_e6825b85d94cd739ecfe70658545054d
#
_entry.id   e6825b85d94cd739ecfe70658545054d
#
_cell.length_a   1.000
_cell.length_b   1.000
_cell.length_c   1.000
_cell.angle_alpha   90.00
_cell.angle_beta   90.00
_cell.angle_gamma   90.00
#
_symmetry.space_group_name_H-M   'P 1'
#
loop_
_entity.id
_entity.type
_entity.pdbx_description
1 polymer ?
#
loop_
_entity_poly.entity_id
_entity_poly.type
_entity_poly.pdbx_seq_one_letter_code
_entity_poly.pdbx_strand_id
1 'polypeptide(L)'
;IKTNFDYTCWFHGTRIFPNQVYTKGILPLTSNLDFIWSNLKNLAPKYFSSQEWNEFRQKMTEGQFPIHFTELYSMKVADNFHYGPYGLLVRELFEQPKRMGNWDYLGAPEIVYDICATFKDNYDYDLLSSYLNYSQACIVKFKDKNNRKYLLGVALAYIY
;
A
#
# COMPACT_ATOMS: atom_id res chain seq x y z
N ILE A 1 -25.29 16.10 22.37
CA ILE A 1 -24.95 14.69 22.69
C ILE A 1 -23.52 14.69 23.20
N LYS A 2 -23.31 14.39 24.50
CA LYS A 2 -21.98 14.11 25.05
C LYS A 2 -21.61 12.67 24.66
N THR A 3 -21.02 12.47 23.49
CA THR A 3 -20.47 11.18 23.10
C THR A 3 -19.01 11.14 23.59
N ASN A 4 -18.77 10.43 24.67
CA ASN A 4 -17.43 10.04 25.06
C ASN A 4 -17.16 8.68 24.44
N PHE A 5 -16.10 8.58 23.62
CA PHE A 5 -15.58 7.32 23.15
C PHE A 5 -14.09 7.23 23.50
N ASP A 6 -13.65 6.05 23.89
CA ASP A 6 -12.27 5.83 24.39
C ASP A 6 -11.31 5.54 23.25
N TYR A 7 -11.82 5.09 22.11
CA TYR A 7 -11.04 4.65 20.96
C TYR A 7 -11.70 5.07 19.64
N THR A 8 -10.85 5.35 18.68
CA THR A 8 -11.24 5.43 17.26
C THR A 8 -10.79 4.14 16.56
N CYS A 9 -11.69 3.53 15.79
CA CYS A 9 -11.34 2.43 14.92
C CYS A 9 -11.02 2.96 13.53
N TRP A 10 -9.92 2.50 12.98
CA TRP A 10 -9.46 2.82 11.65
C TRP A 10 -9.39 1.54 10.82
N PHE A 11 -9.53 1.69 9.53
CA PHE A 11 -9.45 0.61 8.57
C PHE A 11 -8.37 0.93 7.54
N HIS A 12 -7.48 -0.01 7.29
CA HIS A 12 -6.40 0.09 6.30
C HIS A 12 -6.59 -0.99 5.24
N GLY A 13 -6.79 -0.56 3.99
CA GLY A 13 -6.89 -1.46 2.84
C GLY A 13 -5.50 -1.85 2.34
N THR A 14 -5.29 -3.13 2.13
CA THR A 14 -4.02 -3.67 1.65
C THR A 14 -4.23 -5.06 1.05
N ARG A 15 -3.13 -5.73 0.68
CA ARG A 15 -3.12 -7.15 0.33
C ARG A 15 -2.10 -7.88 1.19
N ILE A 16 -2.39 -9.14 1.49
CA ILE A 16 -1.53 -10.00 2.31
C ILE A 16 -1.04 -11.20 1.49
N PHE A 17 0.18 -11.62 1.76
CA PHE A 17 0.72 -12.87 1.25
C PHE A 17 0.29 -14.05 2.12
N PRO A 18 0.29 -15.30 1.58
CA PRO A 18 0.03 -16.49 2.38
C PRO A 18 0.92 -16.51 3.64
N ASN A 19 0.30 -16.84 4.79
CA ASN A 19 0.96 -16.90 6.11
C ASN A 19 1.49 -15.55 6.66
N GLN A 20 1.21 -14.44 6.03
CA GLN A 20 1.53 -13.12 6.59
C GLN A 20 0.62 -12.84 7.80
N VAL A 21 1.20 -12.40 8.90
CA VAL A 21 0.49 -12.01 10.12
C VAL A 21 0.95 -10.65 10.61
N TYR A 22 0.04 -9.87 11.19
CA TYR A 22 0.31 -8.52 11.69
C TYR A 22 0.64 -8.53 13.20
N THR A 23 1.53 -9.43 13.66
CA THR A 23 1.90 -9.52 15.09
C THR A 23 2.55 -8.25 15.63
N LYS A 24 3.21 -7.48 14.76
CA LYS A 24 3.83 -6.18 15.09
C LYS A 24 2.93 -4.98 14.73
N GLY A 25 1.66 -5.23 14.39
CA GLY A 25 0.77 -4.20 13.85
C GLY A 25 1.05 -3.88 12.38
N ILE A 26 0.43 -2.80 11.89
CA ILE A 26 0.69 -2.26 10.56
C ILE A 26 1.91 -1.36 10.65
N LEU A 27 2.97 -1.68 9.94
CA LEU A 27 4.22 -0.94 9.95
C LEU A 27 4.20 0.20 8.91
N PRO A 28 4.92 1.30 9.16
CA PRO A 28 5.17 2.32 8.16
C PRO A 28 5.84 1.75 6.90
N LEU A 29 5.63 2.42 5.75
CA LEU A 29 6.16 1.99 4.46
C LEU A 29 7.67 1.72 4.51
N THR A 30 8.45 2.61 5.11
CA THR A 30 9.90 2.47 5.23
C THR A 30 10.33 1.19 5.95
N SER A 31 9.60 0.79 7.00
CA SER A 31 9.87 -0.46 7.72
C SER A 31 9.41 -1.71 6.99
N ASN A 32 8.58 -1.56 5.96
CA ASN A 32 7.99 -2.67 5.21
C ASN A 32 8.53 -2.78 3.77
N LEU A 33 9.32 -1.83 3.33
CA LEU A 33 9.76 -1.71 1.93
C LEU A 33 10.60 -2.92 1.49
N ASP A 34 11.54 -3.37 2.32
CA ASP A 34 12.36 -4.55 2.00
C ASP A 34 11.54 -5.84 1.89
N PHE A 35 10.50 -5.96 2.73
CA PHE A 35 9.56 -7.08 2.65
C PHE A 35 8.78 -7.05 1.32
N ILE A 36 8.30 -5.87 0.89
CA ILE A 36 7.63 -5.70 -0.40
C ILE A 36 8.56 -6.12 -1.55
N TRP A 37 9.78 -5.60 -1.60
CA TRP A 37 10.76 -5.91 -2.63
C TRP A 37 11.12 -7.40 -2.68
N SER A 38 11.28 -8.03 -1.51
CA SER A 38 11.58 -9.47 -1.41
C SER A 38 10.43 -10.34 -1.96
N ASN A 39 9.19 -9.99 -1.63
CA ASN A 39 8.03 -10.73 -2.14
C ASN A 39 7.85 -10.56 -3.65
N LEU A 40 8.01 -9.35 -4.18
CA LEU A 40 7.93 -9.11 -5.62
C LEU A 40 9.04 -9.84 -6.38
N LYS A 41 10.25 -9.92 -5.81
CA LYS A 41 11.36 -10.73 -6.36
C LYS A 41 10.96 -12.19 -6.55
N ASN A 42 10.30 -12.77 -5.55
CA ASN A 42 9.88 -14.18 -5.61
C ASN A 42 8.80 -14.43 -6.68
N LEU A 43 8.12 -13.38 -7.13
CA LEU A 43 7.10 -13.43 -8.19
C LEU A 43 7.65 -13.07 -9.57
N ALA A 44 8.87 -12.53 -9.64
CA ALA A 44 9.52 -12.21 -10.90
C ALA A 44 9.79 -13.49 -11.71
N PRO A 45 9.89 -13.39 -13.05
CA PRO A 45 10.11 -14.56 -13.89
C PRO A 45 11.44 -15.23 -13.56
N LYS A 46 11.47 -16.57 -13.63
CA LYS A 46 12.64 -17.38 -13.22
C LYS A 46 13.91 -17.08 -13.99
N TYR A 47 13.81 -16.56 -15.21
CA TYR A 47 14.95 -16.15 -15.99
C TYR A 47 15.56 -14.81 -15.57
N PHE A 48 14.85 -14.07 -14.70
CA PHE A 48 15.31 -12.80 -14.14
C PHE A 48 16.18 -13.09 -12.92
N SER A 49 17.48 -12.89 -13.06
CA SER A 49 18.47 -13.21 -12.03
C SER A 49 18.33 -12.31 -10.79
N SER A 50 18.91 -12.76 -9.68
CA SER A 50 18.99 -11.94 -8.47
C SER A 50 19.81 -10.67 -8.67
N GLN A 51 20.79 -10.68 -9.55
CA GLN A 51 21.57 -9.50 -9.88
C GLN A 51 20.75 -8.48 -10.64
N GLU A 52 20.04 -8.89 -11.70
CA GLU A 52 19.14 -8.01 -12.47
C GLU A 52 18.04 -7.41 -11.60
N TRP A 53 17.49 -8.18 -10.64
CA TRP A 53 16.53 -7.67 -9.69
C TRP A 53 17.10 -6.58 -8.78
N ASN A 54 18.32 -6.77 -8.28
CA ASN A 54 19.00 -5.78 -7.45
C ASN A 54 19.33 -4.50 -8.24
N GLU A 55 19.76 -4.65 -9.49
CA GLU A 55 19.99 -3.52 -10.40
C GLU A 55 18.70 -2.76 -10.71
N PHE A 56 17.60 -3.48 -10.94
CA PHE A 56 16.29 -2.86 -11.12
C PHE A 56 15.87 -2.05 -9.88
N ARG A 57 15.99 -2.66 -8.69
CA ARG A 57 15.67 -1.98 -7.43
C ARG A 57 16.55 -0.73 -7.24
N GLN A 58 17.84 -0.83 -7.51
CA GLN A 58 18.75 0.30 -7.41
C GLN A 58 18.34 1.44 -8.34
N LYS A 59 18.14 1.14 -9.62
CA LYS A 59 17.69 2.13 -10.62
C LYS A 59 16.36 2.79 -10.24
N MET A 60 15.41 2.00 -9.71
CA MET A 60 14.12 2.51 -9.21
C MET A 60 14.32 3.48 -8.05
N THR A 61 15.19 3.13 -7.09
CA THR A 61 15.47 3.94 -5.90
C THR A 61 16.22 5.24 -6.26
N GLU A 62 17.10 5.18 -7.25
CA GLU A 62 17.89 6.32 -7.75
C GLU A 62 17.13 7.19 -8.77
N GLY A 63 15.88 6.83 -9.11
CA GLY A 63 15.06 7.58 -10.06
C GLY A 63 15.57 7.52 -11.50
N GLN A 64 16.30 6.46 -11.87
CA GLN A 64 16.95 6.35 -13.18
C GLN A 64 16.02 5.95 -14.34
N PHE A 65 14.80 5.52 -14.04
CA PHE A 65 13.81 5.26 -15.09
C PHE A 65 13.04 6.54 -15.42
N PRO A 66 13.00 6.99 -16.67
CA PRO A 66 12.34 8.22 -17.07
C PRO A 66 10.82 8.02 -17.21
N ILE A 67 10.18 7.51 -16.19
CA ILE A 67 8.74 7.21 -16.18
C ILE A 67 8.09 7.70 -14.89
N HIS A 68 6.85 8.13 -15.03
CA HIS A 68 6.04 8.72 -13.96
C HIS A 68 5.96 7.85 -12.68
N PHE A 69 5.87 6.53 -12.82
CA PHE A 69 5.80 5.62 -11.66
C PHE A 69 7.07 5.63 -10.79
N THR A 70 8.22 5.85 -11.40
CA THR A 70 9.49 6.02 -10.64
C THR A 70 9.49 7.30 -9.83
N GLU A 71 8.95 8.38 -10.37
CA GLU A 71 8.78 9.64 -9.64
C GLU A 71 7.82 9.47 -8.45
N LEU A 72 6.66 8.82 -8.67
CA LEU A 72 5.70 8.52 -7.61
C LEU A 72 6.29 7.63 -6.51
N TYR A 73 7.07 6.61 -6.89
CA TYR A 73 7.81 5.77 -5.95
C TYR A 73 8.78 6.60 -5.11
N SER A 74 9.61 7.42 -5.77
CA SER A 74 10.60 8.26 -5.10
C SER A 74 9.97 9.22 -4.11
N MET A 75 8.86 9.86 -4.48
CA MET A 75 8.10 10.73 -3.58
C MET A 75 7.61 9.99 -2.32
N LYS A 76 7.05 8.77 -2.50
CA LYS A 76 6.53 7.96 -1.39
C LYS A 76 7.63 7.48 -0.44
N VAL A 77 8.84 7.28 -0.94
CA VAL A 77 9.98 6.76 -0.14
C VAL A 77 10.80 7.88 0.50
N ALA A 78 10.83 9.08 -0.09
CA ALA A 78 11.64 10.20 0.39
C ALA A 78 10.96 11.04 1.48
N ASP A 79 9.63 11.05 1.54
CA ASP A 79 8.87 11.98 2.39
C ASP A 79 8.25 11.26 3.59
N ASN A 80 8.54 11.77 4.80
CA ASN A 80 7.96 11.30 6.06
C ASN A 80 6.42 11.35 6.08
N PHE A 81 5.81 12.24 5.32
CA PHE A 81 4.36 12.36 5.22
C PHE A 81 3.72 11.10 4.57
N HIS A 82 4.41 10.47 3.62
CA HIS A 82 3.91 9.30 2.90
C HIS A 82 4.18 7.96 3.57
N TYR A 83 4.85 7.94 4.73
CA TYR A 83 5.20 6.67 5.38
C TYR A 83 4.02 5.87 5.91
N GLY A 84 2.85 6.49 6.13
CA GLY A 84 1.68 5.81 6.66
C GLY A 84 1.92 5.10 7.99
N PRO A 85 1.13 4.10 8.34
CA PRO A 85 -0.04 3.62 7.59
C PRO A 85 -1.22 4.59 7.65
N TYR A 86 -1.87 4.79 6.51
CA TYR A 86 -3.12 5.56 6.43
C TYR A 86 -4.31 4.66 6.73
N GLY A 87 -5.32 5.24 7.38
CA GLY A 87 -6.56 4.54 7.68
C GLY A 87 -7.78 5.39 7.36
N LEU A 88 -8.86 4.73 7.00
CA LEU A 88 -10.17 5.32 6.83
C LEU A 88 -11.03 5.06 8.06
N LEU A 89 -11.93 5.99 8.38
CA LEU A 89 -12.90 5.83 9.46
C LEU A 89 -14.06 4.92 9.06
N VAL A 90 -14.35 4.81 7.78
CA VAL A 90 -15.49 4.06 7.23
C VAL A 90 -14.97 2.92 6.37
N ARG A 91 -15.25 1.69 6.78
CA ARG A 91 -14.75 0.46 6.12
C ARG A 91 -15.31 0.30 4.70
N GLU A 92 -16.57 0.63 4.51
CA GLU A 92 -17.32 0.45 3.27
C GLU A 92 -16.76 1.29 2.10
N LEU A 93 -15.96 2.30 2.39
CA LEU A 93 -15.30 3.10 1.36
C LEU A 93 -14.30 2.28 0.52
N PHE A 94 -13.71 1.22 1.08
CA PHE A 94 -12.83 0.34 0.30
C PHE A 94 -13.56 -0.44 -0.80
N GLU A 95 -14.88 -0.56 -0.71
CA GLU A 95 -15.72 -1.17 -1.74
C GLU A 95 -16.19 -0.13 -2.79
N GLN A 96 -15.83 1.15 -2.59
CA GLN A 96 -16.23 2.27 -3.43
C GLN A 96 -15.03 3.14 -3.84
N PRO A 97 -14.09 2.64 -4.68
CA PRO A 97 -12.85 3.35 -5.02
C PRO A 97 -13.08 4.76 -5.59
N LYS A 98 -14.17 4.94 -6.34
CA LYS A 98 -14.54 6.26 -6.91
C LYS A 98 -14.78 7.34 -5.86
N ARG A 99 -15.20 6.98 -4.65
CA ARG A 99 -15.37 7.92 -3.53
C ARG A 99 -14.06 8.24 -2.81
N MET A 100 -12.99 7.52 -3.13
CA MET A 100 -11.66 7.65 -2.53
C MET A 100 -10.61 8.15 -3.53
N GLY A 101 -10.99 8.98 -4.49
CA GLY A 101 -10.05 9.50 -5.48
C GLY A 101 -9.66 8.50 -6.58
N ASN A 102 -10.51 7.50 -6.82
CA ASN A 102 -10.34 6.45 -7.85
C ASN A 102 -9.18 5.47 -7.60
N TRP A 103 -8.63 5.39 -6.39
CA TRP A 103 -7.61 4.40 -6.09
C TRP A 103 -8.22 3.17 -5.39
N ASP A 104 -7.97 1.99 -5.96
CA ASP A 104 -8.39 0.72 -5.38
C ASP A 104 -7.28 0.10 -4.52
N TYR A 105 -7.28 0.42 -3.24
CA TYR A 105 -6.31 -0.13 -2.27
C TYR A 105 -6.44 -1.64 -2.07
N LEU A 106 -7.60 -2.23 -2.37
CA LEU A 106 -7.79 -3.68 -2.34
C LEU A 106 -7.29 -4.33 -3.63
N GLY A 107 -7.23 -3.55 -4.72
CA GLY A 107 -6.59 -3.96 -5.96
C GLY A 107 -5.08 -4.06 -5.78
N ALA A 108 -4.40 -2.97 -5.44
CA ALA A 108 -2.98 -3.01 -5.09
C ALA A 108 -2.60 -1.78 -4.25
N PRO A 109 -1.70 -1.94 -3.24
CA PRO A 109 -1.05 -0.78 -2.63
C PRO A 109 -0.29 0.03 -3.68
N GLU A 110 -0.36 1.36 -3.59
CA GLU A 110 0.23 2.25 -4.59
C GLU A 110 1.71 1.98 -4.84
N ILE A 111 2.49 1.73 -3.79
CA ILE A 111 3.93 1.45 -3.90
C ILE A 111 4.20 0.15 -4.69
N VAL A 112 3.34 -0.86 -4.54
CA VAL A 112 3.44 -2.11 -5.31
C VAL A 112 3.11 -1.85 -6.77
N TYR A 113 2.07 -1.05 -7.02
CA TYR A 113 1.69 -0.67 -8.37
C TYR A 113 2.82 0.07 -9.09
N ASP A 114 3.46 1.06 -8.45
CA ASP A 114 4.57 1.82 -9.02
C ASP A 114 5.74 0.90 -9.41
N ILE A 115 6.11 -0.03 -8.53
CA ILE A 115 7.18 -1.01 -8.81
C ILE A 115 6.79 -1.92 -9.99
N CYS A 116 5.58 -2.48 -9.95
CA CYS A 116 5.12 -3.43 -10.98
C CYS A 116 4.93 -2.77 -12.35
N ALA A 117 4.42 -1.54 -12.39
CA ALA A 117 4.27 -0.78 -13.62
C ALA A 117 5.63 -0.44 -14.23
N THR A 118 6.58 0.03 -13.41
CA THR A 118 7.95 0.29 -13.86
C THR A 118 8.62 -0.98 -14.36
N PHE A 119 8.41 -2.13 -13.69
CA PHE A 119 8.95 -3.41 -14.13
C PHE A 119 8.38 -3.83 -15.49
N LYS A 120 7.07 -3.70 -15.68
CA LYS A 120 6.39 -4.00 -16.94
C LYS A 120 6.92 -3.16 -18.09
N ASP A 121 7.07 -1.85 -17.89
CA ASP A 121 7.53 -0.93 -18.92
C ASP A 121 8.97 -1.20 -19.37
N ASN A 122 9.80 -1.76 -18.50
CA ASN A 122 11.22 -2.00 -18.81
C ASN A 122 11.53 -3.45 -19.24
N TYR A 123 10.72 -4.42 -18.83
CA TYR A 123 11.02 -5.85 -19.02
C TYR A 123 9.88 -6.63 -19.69
N ASP A 124 8.79 -5.94 -20.07
CA ASP A 124 7.60 -6.53 -20.74
C ASP A 124 7.02 -7.75 -19.99
N TYR A 125 7.03 -7.70 -18.66
CA TYR A 125 6.46 -8.75 -17.81
C TYR A 125 5.44 -8.18 -16.83
N ASP A 126 4.24 -8.76 -16.80
CA ASP A 126 3.15 -8.34 -15.92
C ASP A 126 3.31 -8.90 -14.49
N LEU A 127 4.22 -8.26 -13.75
CA LEU A 127 4.46 -8.60 -12.34
C LEU A 127 3.25 -8.30 -11.46
N LEU A 128 2.41 -7.32 -11.83
CA LEU A 128 1.20 -6.99 -11.06
C LEU A 128 0.20 -8.15 -11.07
N SER A 129 -0.04 -8.76 -12.21
CA SER A 129 -0.90 -9.95 -12.29
C SER A 129 -0.38 -11.10 -11.42
N SER A 130 0.93 -11.33 -11.40
CA SER A 130 1.55 -12.32 -10.52
C SER A 130 1.32 -11.99 -9.03
N TYR A 131 1.46 -10.71 -8.66
CA TYR A 131 1.18 -10.24 -7.30
C TYR A 131 -0.29 -10.42 -6.91
N LEU A 132 -1.23 -10.05 -7.78
CA LEU A 132 -2.67 -10.17 -7.53
C LEU A 132 -3.11 -11.63 -7.34
N ASN A 133 -2.55 -12.53 -8.14
CA ASN A 133 -2.85 -13.97 -8.05
C ASN A 133 -2.28 -14.63 -6.78
N TYR A 134 -1.17 -14.13 -6.26
CA TYR A 134 -0.50 -14.71 -5.10
C TYR A 134 -0.93 -14.09 -3.77
N SER A 135 -1.46 -12.87 -3.77
CA SER A 135 -1.88 -12.14 -2.58
C SER A 135 -3.41 -12.05 -2.48
N GLN A 136 -3.91 -11.78 -1.27
CA GLN A 136 -5.34 -11.62 -1.01
C GLN A 136 -5.64 -10.20 -0.54
N ALA A 137 -6.74 -9.62 -1.03
CA ALA A 137 -7.26 -8.35 -0.53
C ALA A 137 -7.61 -8.45 0.96
N CYS A 138 -7.20 -7.46 1.74
CA CYS A 138 -7.38 -7.46 3.18
C CYS A 138 -7.71 -6.06 3.69
N ILE A 139 -8.65 -5.97 4.63
CA ILE A 139 -8.91 -4.75 5.39
C ILE A 139 -8.49 -5.00 6.83
N VAL A 140 -7.45 -4.32 7.28
CA VAL A 140 -6.96 -4.40 8.65
C VAL A 140 -7.65 -3.35 9.50
N LYS A 141 -8.35 -3.79 10.55
CA LYS A 141 -8.94 -2.92 11.56
C LYS A 141 -7.95 -2.71 12.69
N PHE A 142 -7.66 -1.48 13.02
CA PHE A 142 -6.84 -1.12 14.16
C PHE A 142 -7.49 -0.05 15.03
N LYS A 143 -7.04 0.07 16.27
CA LYS A 143 -7.56 1.03 17.25
C LYS A 143 -6.50 2.06 17.56
N ASP A 144 -6.94 3.31 17.67
CA ASP A 144 -6.16 4.42 18.20
C ASP A 144 -6.87 5.02 19.41
N LYS A 145 -6.11 5.42 20.43
CA LYS A 145 -6.64 6.15 21.60
C LYS A 145 -7.05 7.59 21.28
N ASN A 146 -6.99 7.97 20.02
CA ASN A 146 -7.40 9.29 19.58
C ASN A 146 -8.93 9.42 19.61
N ASN A 147 -9.45 10.16 20.59
CA ASN A 147 -10.89 10.40 20.80
C ASN A 147 -11.35 11.78 20.34
N ARG A 148 -10.73 12.36 19.34
CA ARG A 148 -11.07 13.70 18.85
C ARG A 148 -12.49 13.72 18.31
N LYS A 149 -13.35 14.58 18.90
CA LYS A 149 -14.78 14.68 18.56
C LYS A 149 -15.08 14.98 17.10
N TYR A 150 -14.19 15.69 16.39
CA TYR A 150 -14.35 15.99 14.98
C TYR A 150 -14.34 14.74 14.09
N LEU A 151 -13.66 13.64 14.51
CA LEU A 151 -13.60 12.40 13.75
C LEU A 151 -15.00 11.78 13.54
N LEU A 152 -15.90 11.96 14.51
CA LEU A 152 -17.29 11.53 14.33
C LEU A 152 -17.96 12.33 13.20
N GLY A 153 -17.75 13.64 13.15
CA GLY A 153 -18.27 14.48 12.06
C GLY A 153 -17.73 14.07 10.70
N VAL A 154 -16.42 13.76 10.62
CA VAL A 154 -15.79 13.26 9.39
C VAL A 154 -16.40 11.92 8.96
N ALA A 155 -16.57 10.97 9.88
CA ALA A 155 -17.18 9.68 9.56
C ALA A 155 -18.64 9.82 9.07
N LEU A 156 -19.44 10.67 9.73
CA LEU A 156 -20.81 10.92 9.33
C LEU A 156 -20.90 11.58 7.94
N ALA A 157 -19.98 12.48 7.59
CA ALA A 157 -19.96 13.12 6.27
C ALA A 157 -19.68 12.13 5.12
N TYR A 158 -19.11 10.94 5.41
CA TYR A 158 -18.94 9.87 4.42
C TYR A 158 -20.15 8.95 4.29
N ILE A 159 -21.01 8.91 5.29
CA ILE A 159 -22.20 8.03 5.32
C ILE A 159 -23.40 8.70 4.67
N TYR A 160 -23.53 10.02 4.79
CA TYR A 160 -24.58 10.85 4.24
C TYR A 160 -24.13 11.64 3.01
#